data_447478e2ef9b2dd35e084d4815f0423b
#
_entry.id   447478e2ef9b2dd35e084d4815f0423b
#
_cell.length_a   1.000
_cell.length_b   1.000
_cell.length_c   1.000
_cell.angle_alpha   90.00
_cell.angle_beta   90.00
_cell.angle_gamma   90.00
#
_symmetry.space_group_name_H-M   'P 1'
#
loop_
_entity.id
_entity.type
_entity.pdbx_description
1 polymer ?
#
loop_
_entity_poly.entity_id
_entity_poly.type
_entity_poly.pdbx_seq_one_letter_code
_entity_poly.pdbx_strand_id
1 'polypeptide(L)'
;MGRNARLSSDAYPTMEDLSKLTRRWWGPLPIVDNTVRMAALAEALWGAGADMSSFIYLRLSGGVGGCVVSDFRLVGGAGGLAGELGHMTVGANDSPCACGKRGCLETLASVPALCEHAGVADITQLRAAVLSGDTRARDALERAAQAVGYVLGSAALLINPRAIIVAGEIVDAFPSLRSDIAAAMYRELIPVMEWDIDVVGASLGPLGAAQASAYIAARPFEEDAAAAHHPEGGSPREAGPASSMEARADRGGRP
;
A
#
# COMPACT_ATOMS: atom_id res chain seq x y z
N MET A 1 -14.91 13.19 -7.63
CA MET A 1 -14.46 12.75 -8.98
C MET A 1 -12.94 12.85 -9.02
N GLY A 2 -12.24 11.74 -8.74
CA GLY A 2 -10.79 11.68 -8.80
C GLY A 2 -10.32 11.75 -10.25
N ARG A 3 -9.46 12.71 -10.57
CA ARG A 3 -8.74 12.72 -11.85
C ARG A 3 -7.58 11.75 -11.71
N ASN A 4 -7.76 10.52 -12.18
CA ASN A 4 -6.67 9.57 -12.26
C ASN A 4 -5.52 10.15 -13.08
N ALA A 5 -4.31 10.03 -12.54
CA ALA A 5 -3.09 10.40 -13.23
C ALA A 5 -3.05 9.72 -14.61
N ARG A 6 -2.68 10.50 -15.62
CA ARG A 6 -2.45 10.01 -16.96
C ARG A 6 -1.26 9.06 -16.91
N LEU A 7 -1.51 7.77 -16.92
CA LEU A 7 -0.51 6.82 -17.36
C LEU A 7 -0.35 7.05 -18.85
N SER A 8 0.69 7.75 -19.24
CA SER A 8 1.02 8.01 -20.63
C SER A 8 1.65 6.74 -21.22
N SER A 9 0.83 5.82 -21.70
CA SER A 9 1.28 4.91 -22.73
C SER A 9 0.12 4.74 -23.70
N ASP A 10 0.38 4.93 -24.97
CA ASP A 10 -0.56 4.74 -26.08
C ASP A 10 -1.13 3.32 -26.17
N ALA A 11 -0.73 2.43 -25.26
CA ALA A 11 -1.11 1.03 -25.20
C ALA A 11 -2.30 0.71 -24.28
N TYR A 12 -2.74 1.64 -23.41
CA TYR A 12 -3.83 1.37 -22.48
C TYR A 12 -4.98 2.36 -22.67
N PRO A 13 -6.24 1.88 -22.69
CA PRO A 13 -7.41 2.75 -22.81
C PRO A 13 -7.43 3.74 -21.64
N THR A 14 -7.70 5.00 -21.93
CA THR A 14 -7.87 6.02 -20.89
C THR A 14 -9.17 5.77 -20.11
N MET A 15 -9.30 6.37 -18.92
CA MET A 15 -10.55 6.33 -18.15
C MET A 15 -11.74 6.87 -18.94
N GLU A 16 -11.51 7.85 -19.83
CA GLU A 16 -12.52 8.38 -20.73
C GLU A 16 -12.94 7.35 -21.78
N ASP A 17 -11.99 6.60 -22.33
CA ASP A 17 -12.26 5.53 -23.29
C ASP A 17 -13.03 4.38 -22.65
N LEU A 18 -12.63 3.96 -21.42
CA LEU A 18 -13.36 2.97 -20.64
C LEU A 18 -14.78 3.43 -20.31
N SER A 19 -14.94 4.71 -19.92
CA SER A 19 -16.25 5.30 -19.65
C SER A 19 -17.14 5.34 -20.89
N LYS A 20 -16.60 5.65 -22.07
CA LYS A 20 -17.34 5.65 -23.34
C LYS A 20 -17.78 4.24 -23.72
N LEU A 21 -16.86 3.26 -23.61
CA LEU A 21 -17.15 1.85 -23.89
C LEU A 21 -18.25 1.29 -22.99
N THR A 22 -18.14 1.54 -21.69
CA THR A 22 -19.09 1.00 -20.71
C THR A 22 -20.45 1.66 -20.77
N ARG A 23 -20.56 2.98 -21.02
CA ARG A 23 -21.83 3.66 -21.28
C ARG A 23 -22.61 3.06 -22.45
N ARG A 24 -21.89 2.66 -23.50
CA ARG A 24 -22.49 2.08 -24.70
C ARG A 24 -23.12 0.70 -24.42
N TRP A 25 -22.55 -0.09 -23.51
CA TRP A 25 -22.95 -1.48 -23.29
C TRP A 25 -23.78 -1.70 -22.02
N TRP A 26 -23.56 -0.91 -20.96
CA TRP A 26 -24.15 -1.13 -19.63
C TRP A 26 -24.88 0.07 -19.03
N GLY A 27 -24.92 1.22 -19.68
CA GLY A 27 -25.72 2.39 -19.25
C GLY A 27 -25.13 3.20 -18.09
N PRO A 28 -25.03 2.70 -16.85
CA PRO A 28 -24.45 3.47 -15.75
C PRO A 28 -22.95 3.67 -15.87
N LEU A 29 -22.42 4.73 -15.22
CA LEU A 29 -20.97 4.97 -15.19
C LEU A 29 -20.29 3.82 -14.44
N PRO A 30 -19.25 3.21 -15.01
CA PRO A 30 -18.48 2.21 -14.27
C PRO A 30 -17.72 2.87 -13.12
N ILE A 31 -17.63 2.17 -12.01
CA ILE A 31 -16.65 2.45 -10.98
C ILE A 31 -15.34 1.80 -11.45
N VAL A 32 -14.32 2.61 -11.67
CA VAL A 32 -13.00 2.11 -12.03
C VAL A 32 -12.05 2.42 -10.91
N ASP A 33 -11.41 1.41 -10.37
CA ASP A 33 -10.40 1.55 -9.33
C ASP A 33 -9.19 0.64 -9.64
N ASN A 34 -8.08 0.88 -8.96
CA ASN A 34 -6.85 0.13 -9.11
C ASN A 34 -7.00 -1.27 -8.49
N THR A 35 -6.50 -2.29 -9.20
CA THR A 35 -6.56 -3.69 -8.71
C THR A 35 -5.84 -3.90 -7.37
N VAL A 36 -4.81 -3.11 -7.07
CA VAL A 36 -4.11 -3.15 -5.77
C VAL A 36 -5.01 -2.62 -4.66
N ARG A 37 -5.75 -1.54 -4.90
CA ARG A 37 -6.72 -0.98 -3.96
C ARG A 37 -7.86 -1.97 -3.69
N MET A 38 -8.35 -2.64 -4.73
CA MET A 38 -9.38 -3.68 -4.57
C MET A 38 -8.86 -4.89 -3.79
N ALA A 39 -7.61 -5.29 -4.01
CA ALA A 39 -6.99 -6.35 -3.21
C ALA A 39 -6.82 -5.93 -1.74
N ALA A 40 -6.38 -4.71 -1.48
CA ALA A 40 -6.28 -4.18 -0.12
C ALA A 40 -7.65 -4.11 0.58
N LEU A 41 -8.70 -3.72 -0.15
CA LEU A 41 -10.07 -3.73 0.37
C LEU A 41 -10.54 -5.14 0.71
N ALA A 42 -10.24 -6.12 -0.15
CA ALA A 42 -10.56 -7.52 0.13
C ALA A 42 -9.89 -8.00 1.42
N GLU A 43 -8.60 -7.73 1.58
CA GLU A 43 -7.86 -8.07 2.80
C GLU A 43 -8.44 -7.36 4.04
N ALA A 44 -8.90 -6.10 3.90
CA ALA A 44 -9.56 -5.36 4.97
C ALA A 44 -10.94 -5.93 5.35
N LEU A 45 -11.66 -6.52 4.40
CA LEU A 45 -13.01 -7.05 4.65
C LEU A 45 -13.01 -8.51 5.11
N TRP A 46 -12.12 -9.33 4.55
CA TRP A 46 -12.21 -10.79 4.71
C TRP A 46 -10.85 -11.49 4.88
N GLY A 47 -9.75 -10.75 4.80
CA GLY A 47 -8.42 -11.30 4.79
C GLY A 47 -7.58 -10.97 6.01
N ALA A 48 -6.28 -10.88 5.80
CA ALA A 48 -5.28 -10.66 6.86
C ALA A 48 -5.47 -9.33 7.60
N GLY A 49 -6.16 -8.35 7.00
CA GLY A 49 -6.42 -7.04 7.59
C GLY A 49 -7.81 -6.88 8.22
N ALA A 50 -8.64 -7.94 8.29
CA ALA A 50 -10.05 -7.82 8.69
C ALA A 50 -10.28 -7.22 10.08
N ASP A 51 -9.38 -7.52 11.03
CA ASP A 51 -9.45 -7.02 12.40
C ASP A 51 -8.50 -5.84 12.66
N MET A 52 -7.95 -5.23 11.60
CA MET A 52 -6.95 -4.17 11.69
C MET A 52 -7.53 -2.83 11.23
N SER A 53 -7.57 -1.86 12.13
CA SER A 53 -8.01 -0.49 11.78
C SER A 53 -7.04 0.22 10.84
N SER A 54 -5.75 -0.16 10.83
CA SER A 54 -4.72 0.49 10.04
C SER A 54 -3.68 -0.53 9.58
N PHE A 55 -3.40 -0.56 8.28
CA PHE A 55 -2.32 -1.34 7.69
C PHE A 55 -1.86 -0.75 6.35
N ILE A 56 -0.68 -1.13 5.92
CA ILE A 56 -0.17 -0.88 4.57
C ILE A 56 -0.25 -2.19 3.80
N TYR A 57 -0.85 -2.16 2.62
CA TYR A 57 -0.85 -3.28 1.67
C TYR A 57 0.18 -2.99 0.57
N LEU A 58 1.06 -3.94 0.30
CA LEU A 58 2.05 -3.86 -0.78
C LEU A 58 1.98 -5.11 -1.64
N ARG A 59 1.86 -4.93 -2.95
CA ARG A 59 1.89 -6.02 -3.93
C ARG A 59 3.16 -5.95 -4.76
N LEU A 60 3.92 -7.05 -4.78
CA LEU A 60 5.15 -7.24 -5.55
C LEU A 60 4.88 -8.26 -6.67
N SER A 61 4.77 -7.80 -7.91
CA SER A 61 4.36 -8.60 -9.07
C SER A 61 4.97 -8.05 -10.36
N GLY A 62 4.25 -8.07 -11.49
CA GLY A 62 4.67 -7.41 -12.74
C GLY A 62 4.92 -5.90 -12.59
N GLY A 63 4.34 -5.29 -11.58
CA GLY A 63 4.63 -3.95 -11.05
C GLY A 63 4.64 -3.96 -9.54
N VAL A 64 4.91 -2.80 -8.92
CA VAL A 64 4.86 -2.60 -7.47
C VAL A 64 3.77 -1.60 -7.14
N GLY A 65 2.73 -2.06 -6.45
CA GLY A 65 1.62 -1.20 -6.05
C GLY A 65 1.38 -1.25 -4.55
N GLY A 66 1.04 -0.12 -3.97
CA GLY A 66 0.73 0.02 -2.55
C GLY A 66 -0.65 0.61 -2.30
N CYS A 67 -1.15 0.39 -1.10
CA CYS A 67 -2.37 1.00 -0.59
C CYS A 67 -2.26 1.16 0.93
N VAL A 68 -2.83 2.23 1.45
CA VAL A 68 -2.94 2.49 2.88
C VAL A 68 -4.38 2.33 3.32
N VAL A 69 -4.58 1.60 4.40
CA VAL A 69 -5.84 1.55 5.15
C VAL A 69 -5.63 2.26 6.47
N SER A 70 -6.50 3.20 6.82
CA SER A 70 -6.53 3.89 8.10
C SER A 70 -7.98 4.04 8.53
N ASP A 71 -8.26 3.80 9.81
CA ASP A 71 -9.60 3.81 10.39
C ASP A 71 -10.58 2.93 9.58
N PHE A 72 -10.13 1.73 9.21
CA PHE A 72 -10.87 0.75 8.39
C PHE A 72 -11.26 1.26 6.99
N ARG A 73 -10.59 2.29 6.46
CA ARG A 73 -10.88 2.90 5.17
C ARG A 73 -9.65 2.95 4.27
N LEU A 74 -9.86 2.74 2.99
CA LEU A 74 -8.82 2.99 1.99
C LEU A 74 -8.51 4.48 1.91
N VAL A 75 -7.26 4.83 2.14
CA VAL A 75 -6.79 6.21 1.98
C VAL A 75 -6.68 6.53 0.49
N GLY A 76 -7.47 7.47 0.02
CA GLY A 76 -7.44 7.91 -1.39
C GLY A 76 -6.50 9.10 -1.62
N GLY A 77 -6.37 9.98 -0.63
CA GLY A 77 -5.74 11.29 -0.83
C GLY A 77 -6.58 12.21 -1.71
N ALA A 78 -6.15 13.43 -1.89
CA ALA A 78 -6.89 14.45 -2.64
C ALA A 78 -7.07 14.12 -4.13
N GLY A 79 -6.12 13.38 -4.72
CA GLY A 79 -6.13 13.00 -6.14
C GLY A 79 -6.36 11.51 -6.40
N GLY A 80 -6.65 10.70 -5.37
CA GLY A 80 -6.80 9.26 -5.51
C GLY A 80 -5.48 8.49 -5.67
N LEU A 81 -4.33 9.11 -5.37
CA LEU A 81 -2.98 8.58 -5.59
C LEU A 81 -2.24 8.26 -4.29
N ALA A 82 -2.92 8.26 -3.14
CA ALA A 82 -2.28 7.86 -1.89
C ALA A 82 -1.89 6.38 -1.94
N GLY A 83 -0.69 6.08 -1.45
CA GLY A 83 -0.19 4.71 -1.41
C GLY A 83 0.57 4.25 -2.66
N GLU A 84 0.89 5.14 -3.60
CA GLU A 84 1.72 4.83 -4.79
C GLU A 84 3.20 4.54 -4.39
N LEU A 85 3.40 3.55 -3.49
CA LEU A 85 4.68 3.22 -2.89
C LEU A 85 5.71 2.73 -3.92
N GLY A 86 5.24 2.06 -4.99
CA GLY A 86 6.09 1.60 -6.09
C GLY A 86 6.83 2.73 -6.81
N HIS A 87 6.31 3.96 -6.70
CA HIS A 87 6.91 5.14 -7.31
C HIS A 87 7.69 6.03 -6.33
N MET A 88 7.93 5.59 -5.11
CA MET A 88 8.89 6.25 -4.22
C MET A 88 10.31 6.04 -4.74
N THR A 89 11.10 7.11 -4.73
CA THR A 89 12.51 7.07 -5.18
C THR A 89 13.37 6.39 -4.10
N VAL A 90 14.22 5.45 -4.50
CA VAL A 90 15.05 4.66 -3.60
C VAL A 90 16.53 4.96 -3.86
N GLY A 91 17.15 5.62 -2.89
CA GLY A 91 18.61 5.81 -2.83
C GLY A 91 19.24 6.36 -4.10
N ALA A 92 20.39 5.78 -4.48
CA ALA A 92 21.13 6.15 -5.69
C ALA A 92 20.64 5.43 -6.97
N ASN A 93 19.49 4.76 -6.92
CA ASN A 93 18.91 4.13 -8.10
C ASN A 93 18.48 5.21 -9.12
N ASP A 94 18.98 5.14 -10.33
CA ASP A 94 18.67 6.08 -11.41
C ASP A 94 18.02 5.39 -12.61
N SER A 95 17.47 4.20 -12.43
CA SER A 95 16.77 3.47 -13.49
C SER A 95 15.51 4.20 -13.95
N PRO A 96 15.24 4.31 -15.26
CA PRO A 96 14.03 4.95 -15.75
C PRO A 96 12.80 4.12 -15.37
N CYS A 97 11.74 4.79 -14.93
CA CYS A 97 10.45 4.18 -14.61
C CYS A 97 9.40 4.58 -15.66
N ALA A 98 8.46 3.68 -15.95
CA ALA A 98 7.35 3.93 -16.87
C ALA A 98 6.47 5.12 -16.46
N CYS A 99 6.47 5.53 -15.18
CA CYS A 99 5.77 6.72 -14.70
C CYS A 99 6.42 8.05 -15.14
N GLY A 100 7.55 8.04 -15.83
CA GLY A 100 8.31 9.21 -16.25
C GLY A 100 9.36 9.70 -15.25
N LYS A 101 9.41 9.12 -14.03
CA LYS A 101 10.46 9.38 -13.03
C LYS A 101 11.65 8.43 -13.22
N ARG A 102 12.67 8.67 -12.42
CA ARG A 102 13.82 7.76 -12.28
C ARG A 102 13.92 7.29 -10.83
N GLY A 103 14.48 6.10 -10.64
CA GLY A 103 14.81 5.57 -9.33
C GLY A 103 13.62 5.06 -8.51
N CYS A 104 12.47 4.79 -9.13
CA CYS A 104 11.31 4.26 -8.43
C CYS A 104 11.58 2.86 -7.86
N LEU A 105 10.98 2.53 -6.72
CA LEU A 105 11.03 1.19 -6.12
C LEU A 105 10.68 0.09 -7.14
N GLU A 106 9.69 0.32 -7.99
CA GLU A 106 9.26 -0.63 -9.02
C GLU A 106 10.40 -1.08 -9.94
N THR A 107 11.37 -0.21 -10.22
CA THR A 107 12.54 -0.55 -11.06
C THR A 107 13.57 -1.44 -10.36
N LEU A 108 13.33 -1.79 -9.09
CA LEU A 108 14.16 -2.72 -8.31
C LEU A 108 13.37 -3.96 -7.85
N ALA A 109 12.08 -3.82 -7.58
CA ALA A 109 11.29 -4.82 -6.87
C ALA A 109 10.10 -5.38 -7.68
N SER A 110 10.01 -5.10 -8.98
CA SER A 110 9.06 -5.78 -9.88
C SER A 110 9.68 -7.04 -10.50
N VAL A 111 8.83 -7.97 -10.97
CA VAL A 111 9.29 -9.19 -11.67
C VAL A 111 10.20 -8.84 -12.86
N PRO A 112 9.84 -7.92 -13.77
CA PRO A 112 10.73 -7.53 -14.85
C PRO A 112 12.09 -7.02 -14.36
N ALA A 113 12.10 -6.17 -13.33
CA ALA A 113 13.34 -5.63 -12.78
C ALA A 113 14.23 -6.70 -12.15
N LEU A 114 13.67 -7.63 -11.38
CA LEU A 114 14.39 -8.75 -10.79
C LEU A 114 14.98 -9.67 -11.87
N CYS A 115 14.20 -9.99 -12.89
CA CYS A 115 14.64 -10.83 -14.00
C CYS A 115 15.76 -10.17 -14.81
N GLU A 116 15.65 -8.87 -15.09
CA GLU A 116 16.68 -8.09 -15.76
C GLU A 116 18.00 -8.09 -14.96
N HIS A 117 17.94 -7.81 -13.65
CA HIS A 117 19.12 -7.81 -12.79
C HIS A 117 19.77 -9.19 -12.67
N ALA A 118 18.97 -10.24 -12.60
CA ALA A 118 19.46 -11.61 -12.56
C ALA A 118 19.93 -12.14 -13.93
N GLY A 119 19.51 -11.50 -15.04
CA GLY A 119 19.80 -11.95 -16.39
C GLY A 119 19.02 -13.19 -16.80
N VAL A 120 17.77 -13.31 -16.35
CA VAL A 120 16.85 -14.42 -16.63
C VAL A 120 15.58 -13.92 -17.30
N ALA A 121 14.79 -14.80 -17.93
CA ALA A 121 13.64 -14.39 -18.73
C ALA A 121 12.36 -14.18 -17.90
N ASP A 122 12.19 -14.95 -16.82
CA ASP A 122 10.94 -14.96 -16.03
C ASP A 122 11.19 -15.37 -14.57
N ILE A 123 10.13 -15.27 -13.76
CA ILE A 123 10.18 -15.61 -12.33
C ILE A 123 10.49 -17.09 -12.07
N THR A 124 10.13 -17.98 -12.98
CA THR A 124 10.42 -19.42 -12.85
C THR A 124 11.92 -19.67 -12.97
N GLN A 125 12.53 -19.02 -13.96
CA GLN A 125 13.99 -19.07 -14.15
C GLN A 125 14.72 -18.35 -13.01
N LEU A 126 14.18 -17.21 -12.52
CA LEU A 126 14.72 -16.53 -11.35
C LEU A 126 14.75 -17.46 -10.13
N ARG A 127 13.66 -18.17 -9.89
CA ARG A 127 13.58 -19.15 -8.79
C ARG A 127 14.59 -20.28 -8.96
N ALA A 128 14.72 -20.82 -10.16
CA ALA A 128 15.72 -21.86 -10.44
C ALA A 128 17.16 -21.36 -10.21
N ALA A 129 17.47 -20.13 -10.64
CA ALA A 129 18.78 -19.50 -10.44
C ALA A 129 19.07 -19.30 -8.94
N VAL A 130 18.12 -18.82 -8.15
CA VAL A 130 18.28 -18.67 -6.70
C VAL A 130 18.54 -20.02 -6.02
N LEU A 131 17.78 -21.05 -6.39
CA LEU A 131 17.92 -22.40 -5.83
C LEU A 131 19.26 -23.06 -6.22
N SER A 132 19.80 -22.76 -7.41
CA SER A 132 21.12 -23.24 -7.84
C SER A 132 22.29 -22.46 -7.24
N GLY A 133 22.00 -21.36 -6.50
CA GLY A 133 23.02 -20.58 -5.84
C GLY A 133 23.61 -19.45 -6.70
N ASP A 134 22.95 -19.07 -7.79
CA ASP A 134 23.39 -17.94 -8.61
C ASP A 134 23.45 -16.65 -7.78
N THR A 135 24.61 -16.01 -7.76
CA THR A 135 24.88 -14.83 -6.94
C THR A 135 24.10 -13.62 -7.43
N ARG A 136 23.98 -13.43 -8.75
CA ARG A 136 23.24 -12.29 -9.33
C ARG A 136 21.75 -12.35 -8.98
N ALA A 137 21.17 -13.56 -9.04
CA ALA A 137 19.77 -13.76 -8.68
C ALA A 137 19.54 -13.49 -7.19
N ARG A 138 20.44 -13.93 -6.31
CA ARG A 138 20.38 -13.65 -4.87
C ARG A 138 20.57 -12.16 -4.58
N ASP A 139 21.55 -11.52 -5.20
CA ASP A 139 21.82 -10.09 -5.05
C ASP A 139 20.63 -9.24 -5.53
N ALA A 140 19.91 -9.68 -6.58
CA ALA A 140 18.70 -9.00 -7.05
C ALA A 140 17.60 -9.02 -5.98
N LEU A 141 17.35 -10.19 -5.37
CA LEU A 141 16.35 -10.32 -4.31
C LEU A 141 16.74 -9.55 -3.04
N GLU A 142 18.00 -9.60 -2.64
CA GLU A 142 18.49 -8.87 -1.48
C GLU A 142 18.32 -7.36 -1.65
N ARG A 143 18.72 -6.81 -2.81
CA ARG A 143 18.52 -5.40 -3.12
C ARG A 143 17.06 -5.02 -3.15
N ALA A 144 16.20 -5.86 -3.70
CA ALA A 144 14.76 -5.63 -3.67
C ALA A 144 14.22 -5.61 -2.23
N ALA A 145 14.62 -6.57 -1.38
CA ALA A 145 14.22 -6.61 0.02
C ALA A 145 14.64 -5.34 0.78
N GLN A 146 15.88 -4.89 0.57
CA GLN A 146 16.40 -3.66 1.18
C GLN A 146 15.63 -2.43 0.71
N ALA A 147 15.39 -2.32 -0.60
CA ALA A 147 14.64 -1.20 -1.19
C ALA A 147 13.19 -1.16 -0.69
N VAL A 148 12.51 -2.31 -0.66
CA VAL A 148 11.15 -2.44 -0.13
C VAL A 148 11.13 -2.10 1.35
N GLY A 149 12.07 -2.62 2.14
CA GLY A 149 12.18 -2.34 3.57
C GLY A 149 12.36 -0.85 3.86
N TYR A 150 13.22 -0.16 3.10
CA TYR A 150 13.42 1.29 3.21
C TYR A 150 12.11 2.08 2.95
N VAL A 151 11.40 1.74 1.88
CA VAL A 151 10.13 2.41 1.55
C VAL A 151 9.07 2.12 2.60
N LEU A 152 8.95 0.87 3.04
CA LEU A 152 7.98 0.49 4.07
C LEU A 152 8.30 1.09 5.44
N GLY A 153 9.58 1.18 5.83
CA GLY A 153 10.00 1.86 7.03
C GLY A 153 9.66 3.34 7.01
N SER A 154 9.94 4.03 5.90
CA SER A 154 9.56 5.42 5.71
C SER A 154 8.03 5.62 5.78
N ALA A 155 7.26 4.74 5.13
CA ALA A 155 5.80 4.79 5.18
C ALA A 155 5.27 4.46 6.59
N ALA A 156 5.89 3.52 7.30
CA ALA A 156 5.52 3.16 8.67
C ALA A 156 5.72 4.34 9.64
N LEU A 157 6.79 5.11 9.49
CA LEU A 157 7.01 6.33 10.29
C LEU A 157 5.94 7.40 10.06
N LEU A 158 5.35 7.46 8.86
CA LEU A 158 4.32 8.44 8.53
C LEU A 158 2.91 8.00 8.92
N ILE A 159 2.62 6.70 8.77
CA ILE A 159 1.26 6.16 8.89
C ILE A 159 1.05 5.51 10.26
N ASN A 160 2.11 4.98 10.87
CA ASN A 160 2.07 4.18 12.09
C ASN A 160 1.03 3.03 12.00
N PRO A 161 1.18 2.11 11.03
CA PRO A 161 0.20 1.06 10.79
C PRO A 161 0.33 -0.05 11.84
N ARG A 162 -0.74 -0.82 12.06
CA ARG A 162 -0.73 -2.03 12.89
C ARG A 162 0.07 -3.15 12.24
N ALA A 163 0.01 -3.25 10.91
CA ALA A 163 0.71 -4.28 10.15
C ALA A 163 1.03 -3.81 8.72
N ILE A 164 1.90 -4.57 8.07
CA ILE A 164 2.16 -4.50 6.64
C ILE A 164 1.77 -5.83 6.02
N ILE A 165 0.87 -5.81 5.05
CA ILE A 165 0.43 -6.99 4.31
C ILE A 165 1.15 -7.02 2.97
N VAL A 166 1.99 -8.04 2.76
CA VAL A 166 2.77 -8.18 1.51
C VAL A 166 2.18 -9.30 0.67
N ALA A 167 1.95 -9.03 -0.60
CA ALA A 167 1.31 -9.93 -1.55
C ALA A 167 2.06 -9.97 -2.89
N GLY A 168 1.66 -10.88 -3.75
CA GLY A 168 2.09 -10.96 -5.13
C GLY A 168 3.05 -12.08 -5.41
N GLU A 169 3.22 -12.36 -6.70
CA GLU A 169 3.93 -13.55 -7.18
C GLU A 169 5.40 -13.64 -6.72
N ILE A 170 6.03 -12.50 -6.40
CA ILE A 170 7.42 -12.50 -5.92
C ILE A 170 7.49 -13.12 -4.52
N VAL A 171 6.62 -12.72 -3.59
CA VAL A 171 6.62 -13.29 -2.23
C VAL A 171 6.06 -14.71 -2.20
N ASP A 172 5.20 -15.06 -3.16
CA ASP A 172 4.74 -16.44 -3.35
C ASP A 172 5.87 -17.35 -3.85
N ALA A 173 6.70 -16.84 -4.77
CA ALA A 173 7.85 -17.57 -5.30
C ALA A 173 9.02 -17.66 -4.30
N PHE A 174 9.18 -16.65 -3.44
CA PHE A 174 10.26 -16.51 -2.46
C PHE A 174 9.71 -16.19 -1.06
N PRO A 175 9.18 -17.16 -0.32
CA PRO A 175 8.54 -16.90 0.99
C PRO A 175 9.46 -16.27 2.04
N SER A 176 10.79 -16.53 1.98
CA SER A 176 11.77 -15.90 2.88
C SER A 176 11.92 -14.39 2.65
N LEU A 177 11.60 -13.90 1.45
CA LEU A 177 11.73 -12.48 1.12
C LEU A 177 10.92 -11.58 2.08
N ARG A 178 9.80 -12.09 2.59
CA ARG A 178 8.99 -11.35 3.57
C ARG A 178 9.74 -11.08 4.87
N SER A 179 10.49 -12.05 5.38
CA SER A 179 11.35 -11.85 6.57
C SER A 179 12.52 -10.91 6.28
N ASP A 180 13.08 -10.97 5.08
CA ASP A 180 14.18 -10.10 4.67
C ASP A 180 13.69 -8.64 4.54
N ILE A 181 12.49 -8.44 3.99
CA ILE A 181 11.80 -7.14 3.93
C ILE A 181 11.54 -6.61 5.34
N ALA A 182 11.01 -7.45 6.24
CA ALA A 182 10.74 -7.06 7.62
C ALA A 182 12.03 -6.63 8.33
N ALA A 183 13.10 -7.41 8.22
CA ALA A 183 14.40 -7.08 8.79
C ALA A 183 14.98 -5.78 8.23
N ALA A 184 14.79 -5.50 6.93
CA ALA A 184 15.21 -4.25 6.31
C ALA A 184 14.37 -3.07 6.81
N MET A 185 13.05 -3.24 6.91
CA MET A 185 12.12 -2.22 7.40
C MET A 185 12.41 -1.82 8.85
N TYR A 186 12.62 -2.80 9.74
CA TYR A 186 12.89 -2.50 11.15
C TYR A 186 14.15 -1.67 11.37
N ARG A 187 15.14 -1.73 10.48
CA ARG A 187 16.33 -0.88 10.55
C ARG A 187 16.05 0.60 10.25
N GLU A 188 14.95 0.89 9.58
CA GLU A 188 14.53 2.26 9.24
C GLU A 188 13.64 2.89 10.34
N LEU A 189 13.14 2.09 11.30
CA LEU A 189 12.28 2.59 12.37
C LEU A 189 13.10 3.25 13.47
N ILE A 190 12.50 4.24 14.15
CA ILE A 190 13.15 4.87 15.31
C ILE A 190 13.13 3.90 16.50
N PRO A 191 14.23 3.82 17.27
CA PRO A 191 14.37 2.82 18.36
C PRO A 191 13.31 2.90 19.45
N VAL A 192 12.68 4.08 19.62
CA VAL A 192 11.62 4.28 20.63
C VAL A 192 10.23 3.83 20.16
N MET A 193 10.10 3.39 18.93
CA MET A 193 8.86 2.74 18.48
C MET A 193 8.85 1.33 19.07
N GLU A 194 8.23 1.19 20.24
CA GLU A 194 7.98 -0.10 20.91
C GLU A 194 6.91 -0.95 20.19
N TRP A 195 6.65 -0.67 18.93
CA TRP A 195 5.60 -1.32 18.18
C TRP A 195 6.18 -2.43 17.32
N ASP A 196 5.79 -3.63 17.60
CA ASP A 196 5.95 -4.73 16.66
C ASP A 196 4.96 -4.53 15.50
N ILE A 197 5.44 -3.91 14.42
CA ILE A 197 4.68 -3.85 13.17
C ILE A 197 4.83 -5.19 12.48
N ASP A 198 3.79 -5.99 12.47
CA ASP A 198 3.82 -7.30 11.83
C ASP A 198 3.94 -7.16 10.30
N VAL A 199 4.84 -7.91 9.69
CA VAL A 199 4.90 -8.08 8.23
C VAL A 199 4.34 -9.44 7.87
N VAL A 200 3.08 -9.45 7.41
CA VAL A 200 2.33 -10.67 7.13
C VAL A 200 2.07 -10.85 5.63
N GLY A 201 1.78 -12.08 5.23
CA GLY A 201 1.32 -12.37 3.86
C GLY A 201 -0.16 -12.05 3.70
N ALA A 202 -0.56 -11.67 2.48
CA ALA A 202 -1.97 -11.62 2.11
C ALA A 202 -2.61 -13.01 2.22
N SER A 203 -3.86 -13.09 2.64
CA SER A 203 -4.58 -14.35 2.84
C SER A 203 -5.53 -14.68 1.69
N LEU A 204 -5.92 -13.69 0.90
CA LEU A 204 -6.91 -13.83 -0.16
C LEU A 204 -6.27 -13.91 -1.55
N GLY A 205 -5.53 -14.71 -1.98
CA GLY A 205 -4.92 -14.95 -3.28
C GLY A 205 -5.33 -14.02 -4.45
N PRO A 206 -5.09 -14.42 -5.69
CA PRO A 206 -5.30 -13.55 -6.87
C PRO A 206 -6.75 -13.08 -7.09
N LEU A 207 -7.73 -13.80 -6.52
CA LEU A 207 -9.15 -13.50 -6.69
C LEU A 207 -9.67 -12.44 -5.71
N GLY A 208 -8.91 -12.06 -4.68
CA GLY A 208 -9.34 -11.08 -3.69
C GLY A 208 -9.81 -9.76 -4.30
N ALA A 209 -9.05 -9.21 -5.25
CA ALA A 209 -9.44 -7.98 -5.94
C ALA A 209 -10.76 -8.11 -6.71
N ALA A 210 -11.01 -9.25 -7.36
CA ALA A 210 -12.27 -9.51 -8.06
C ALA A 210 -13.46 -9.64 -7.08
N GLN A 211 -13.25 -10.28 -5.92
CA GLN A 211 -14.26 -10.38 -4.87
C GLN A 211 -14.65 -9.01 -4.33
N ALA A 212 -13.67 -8.13 -4.02
CA ALA A 212 -13.94 -6.77 -3.56
C ALA A 212 -14.64 -5.94 -4.64
N SER A 213 -14.25 -6.07 -5.90
CA SER A 213 -14.92 -5.38 -7.01
C SER A 213 -16.38 -5.81 -7.15
N ALA A 214 -16.67 -7.11 -7.05
CA ALA A 214 -18.03 -7.63 -7.08
C ALA A 214 -18.86 -7.14 -5.87
N TYR A 215 -18.25 -7.10 -4.69
CA TYR A 215 -18.88 -6.60 -3.47
C TYR A 215 -19.28 -5.12 -3.59
N ILE A 216 -18.38 -4.26 -4.11
CA ILE A 216 -18.69 -2.85 -4.34
C ILE A 216 -19.80 -2.70 -5.39
N ALA A 217 -19.73 -3.46 -6.49
CA ALA A 217 -20.72 -3.40 -7.55
C ALA A 217 -22.11 -3.86 -7.11
N ALA A 218 -22.19 -4.77 -6.13
CA ALA A 218 -23.46 -5.27 -5.60
C ALA A 218 -24.11 -4.34 -4.57
N ARG A 219 -23.40 -3.33 -4.04
CA ARG A 219 -23.97 -2.35 -3.13
C ARG A 219 -24.81 -1.34 -3.91
N PRO A 220 -26.06 -1.06 -3.50
CA PRO A 220 -26.77 0.09 -4.03
C PRO A 220 -25.91 1.34 -3.80
N PHE A 221 -25.94 2.25 -4.73
CA PHE A 221 -25.17 3.50 -4.75
C PHE A 221 -25.56 4.38 -3.56
N GLU A 222 -25.11 4.04 -2.38
CA GLU A 222 -25.16 4.90 -1.19
C GLU A 222 -23.87 5.70 -1.17
N GLU A 223 -24.01 7.01 -1.19
CA GLU A 223 -22.92 7.99 -1.15
C GLU A 223 -22.02 7.88 0.08
N ASP A 224 -22.33 6.98 1.01
CA ASP A 224 -21.60 6.72 2.25
C ASP A 224 -21.17 5.25 2.41
N ALA A 225 -20.23 4.79 1.59
CA ALA A 225 -19.49 3.55 1.87
C ALA A 225 -18.66 3.64 3.18
N ALA A 226 -18.78 4.71 3.91
CA ALA A 226 -18.03 5.04 5.12
C ALA A 226 -18.77 4.71 6.43
N ALA A 227 -20.06 4.47 6.39
CA ALA A 227 -20.88 4.33 7.62
C ALA A 227 -21.12 2.88 8.07
N ALA A 228 -20.66 1.87 7.35
CA ALA A 228 -21.08 0.49 7.58
C ALA A 228 -20.24 -0.30 8.59
N HIS A 229 -19.24 0.29 9.25
CA HIS A 229 -18.47 -0.40 10.30
C HIS A 229 -18.20 0.50 11.51
N HIS A 230 -19.26 1.06 12.10
CA HIS A 230 -19.23 1.40 13.52
C HIS A 230 -20.13 0.41 14.25
N PRO A 231 -19.62 -0.43 15.17
CA PRO A 231 -20.46 -1.02 16.19
C PRO A 231 -21.00 0.14 17.03
N GLU A 232 -22.31 0.27 17.08
CA GLU A 232 -23.00 1.22 17.94
C GLU A 232 -22.53 1.04 19.40
N GLY A 233 -21.97 2.06 20.00
CA GLY A 233 -21.64 2.02 21.42
C GLY A 233 -20.64 3.06 21.88
N GLY A 234 -21.03 4.33 21.94
CA GLY A 234 -20.25 5.36 22.61
C GLY A 234 -20.79 6.75 22.39
N SER A 235 -21.83 7.11 23.15
CA SER A 235 -22.32 8.50 23.27
C SER A 235 -21.15 9.45 23.56
N PRO A 236 -21.04 10.61 22.89
CA PRO A 236 -20.07 11.63 23.25
C PRO A 236 -20.37 12.12 24.66
N ARG A 237 -19.42 11.97 25.57
CA ARG A 237 -19.47 12.64 26.88
C ARG A 237 -19.44 14.14 26.60
N GLU A 238 -20.48 14.82 27.03
CA GLU A 238 -20.60 16.28 27.07
C GLU A 238 -19.37 16.85 27.80
N ALA A 239 -18.63 17.70 27.10
CA ALA A 239 -17.59 18.52 27.73
C ALA A 239 -18.28 19.56 28.61
N GLY A 240 -18.14 19.41 29.91
CA GLY A 240 -18.57 20.40 30.89
C GLY A 240 -17.78 21.72 30.70
N PRO A 241 -18.37 22.85 31.14
CA PRO A 241 -17.81 24.17 30.85
C PRO A 241 -16.47 24.39 31.58
N ALA A 242 -15.53 24.96 30.85
CA ALA A 242 -14.24 25.40 31.38
C ALA A 242 -14.45 26.45 32.47
N SER A 243 -14.03 26.14 33.69
CA SER A 243 -13.94 27.09 34.77
C SER A 243 -12.79 28.07 34.52
N SER A 244 -13.15 29.34 34.48
CA SER A 244 -12.28 30.49 34.50
C SER A 244 -11.25 30.44 35.64
N MET A 245 -9.97 30.44 35.30
CA MET A 245 -8.88 30.69 36.27
C MET A 245 -8.54 32.16 36.23
N GLU A 246 -9.08 32.87 37.24
CA GLU A 246 -8.74 34.26 37.53
C GLU A 246 -7.27 34.44 37.90
N ALA A 247 -6.72 35.50 37.36
CA ALA A 247 -5.41 36.02 37.67
C ALA A 247 -5.29 36.45 39.14
N ARG A 248 -4.24 36.02 39.81
CA ARG A 248 -3.70 36.75 40.99
C ARG A 248 -2.27 37.19 40.68
N ALA A 249 -2.15 38.49 40.45
CA ALA A 249 -0.90 39.23 40.63
C ALA A 249 -0.72 39.51 42.14
N ASP A 250 0.46 39.48 42.63
CA ASP A 250 1.17 40.59 43.29
C ASP A 250 1.95 40.20 44.57
N ARG A 251 3.11 40.87 44.67
CA ARG A 251 3.98 41.25 45.83
C ARG A 251 4.90 40.16 46.37
N GLY A 252 6.16 40.23 46.21
CA GLY A 252 7.03 41.35 46.61
C GLY A 252 7.93 40.90 47.76
N GLY A 253 9.25 41.14 47.69
CA GLY A 253 10.13 41.19 48.86
C GLY A 253 11.42 40.36 48.79
N ARG A 254 12.49 41.07 48.51
CA ARG A 254 13.87 40.69 48.88
C ARG A 254 14.09 40.88 50.39
N PRO A 255 15.17 40.43 50.97
CA PRO A 255 16.55 40.66 50.54
C PRO A 255 17.33 39.42 50.11
#